data_9f16fbb744ea11c93c0ec9752c073a1c
#
_entry.id   9f16fbb744ea11c93c0ec9752c073a1c
#
_cell.length_a   1.000
_cell.length_b   1.000
_cell.length_c   1.000
_cell.angle_alpha   90.00
_cell.angle_beta   90.00
_cell.angle_gamma   90.00
#
_symmetry.space_group_name_H-M   'P 1'
#
loop_
_entity.id
_entity.type
_entity.pdbx_description
1 polymer ?
#
loop_
_entity_poly.entity_id
_entity_poly.type
_entity_poly.pdbx_seq_one_letter_code
_entity_poly.pdbx_strand_id
1 'polypeptide(L)' 'MMCGSKCFLVEMELEGTKQIKQVTARNSVGARKVIRGEFGAGVTILSVKEEKRHS' A
#
# COMPACT_ATOMS: atom_id res chain seq x y z
N MET A 1 -11.18 -10.99 14.43
CA MET A 1 -11.20 -10.47 14.26
C MET A 1 -11.22 -9.72 13.53
N MET A 2 -11.20 -9.23 13.15
CA MET A 2 -11.21 -8.53 12.62
C MET A 2 -11.34 -7.88 12.08
N CYS A 3 -11.45 -7.41 11.90
CA CYS A 3 -11.79 -6.76 11.43
C CYS A 3 -11.81 -5.50 10.83
N GLY A 4 -11.70 -4.63 10.55
CA GLY A 4 -11.61 -3.37 9.90
C GLY A 4 -10.46 -3.18 8.94
N SER A 5 -9.67 -4.19 8.77
CA SER A 5 -8.50 -4.08 7.91
C SER A 5 -8.84 -4.48 6.49
N LYS A 6 -8.22 -3.81 5.56
CA LYS A 6 -8.40 -4.10 4.15
C LYS A 6 -7.04 -4.31 3.49
N CYS A 7 -7.04 -5.04 2.41
CA CYS A 7 -5.82 -5.25 1.64
C CYS A 7 -5.73 -4.22 0.53
N PHE A 8 -4.59 -3.59 0.43
CA PHE A 8 -4.35 -2.60 -0.61
C PHE A 8 -3.14 -3.00 -1.42
N LEU A 9 -3.24 -2.80 -2.72
CA LEU A 9 -2.10 -2.99 -3.61
C LEU A 9 -1.54 -1.62 -3.92
N VAL A 10 -0.32 -1.38 -3.47
CA VAL A 10 0.31 -0.08 -3.64
C VAL A 10 1.35 -0.20 -4.75
N GLU A 11 1.11 0.53 -5.81
CA GLU A 11 2.07 0.59 -6.89
C GLU A 11 3.02 1.74 -6.62
N MET A 12 4.30 1.43 -6.60
CA MET A 12 5.28 2.42 -6.23
C MET A 12 6.50 2.29 -7.11
N GLU A 13 7.29 3.35 -7.12
CA GLU A 13 8.54 3.36 -7.85
C GLU A 13 9.67 3.69 -6.89
N LEU A 14 10.68 2.85 -6.89
CA LEU A 14 11.83 3.04 -6.04
C LEU A 14 13.08 2.94 -6.90
N GLU A 15 13.83 4.03 -6.97
CA GLU A 15 15.07 4.09 -7.75
C GLU A 15 14.83 3.67 -9.19
N GLY A 16 13.75 4.14 -9.77
CA GLY A 16 13.45 3.84 -11.16
C GLY A 16 12.82 2.48 -11.40
N THR A 17 12.59 1.71 -10.36
CA THR A 17 12.01 0.39 -10.49
C THR A 17 10.60 0.39 -9.94
N LYS A 18 9.66 -0.03 -10.76
CA LYS A 18 8.27 -0.11 -10.33
C LYS A 18 8.04 -1.40 -9.58
N GLN A 19 7.35 -1.30 -8.49
CA GLN A 19 7.02 -2.46 -7.67
C GLN A 19 5.60 -2.33 -7.16
N ILE A 20 4.99 -3.47 -6.87
CA ILE A 20 3.67 -3.50 -6.28
C ILE A 20 3.79 -4.25 -4.97
N LYS A 21 3.27 -3.66 -3.91
CA LYS A 21 3.32 -4.26 -2.61
C LYS A 21 1.94 -4.34 -2.02
N GLN A 22 1.65 -5.46 -1.39
CA GLN A 22 0.38 -5.66 -0.71
C GLN A 22 0.50 -5.17 0.71
N VAL A 23 -0.41 -4.31 1.11
CA VAL A 23 -0.39 -3.68 2.43
C VAL A 23 -1.75 -3.84 3.07
N THR A 24 -1.76 -4.16 4.35
CA THR A 24 -3.00 -4.24 5.11
C THR A 24 -3.17 -2.96 5.90
N ALA A 25 -4.27 -2.27 5.68
CA ALA A 25 -4.53 -1.00 6.35
C ALA A 25 -6.03 -0.75 6.38
N ARG A 26 -6.43 0.25 7.13
CA ARG A 26 -7.84 0.58 7.23
C ARG A 26 -8.35 1.30 6.00
N ASN A 27 -7.50 2.12 5.41
CA ASN A 27 -7.88 2.89 4.25
C ASN A 27 -6.63 3.18 3.44
N SER A 28 -6.82 3.85 2.32
CA SER A 28 -5.71 4.11 1.42
C SER A 28 -4.67 5.01 2.06
N VAL A 29 -5.09 5.94 2.90
CA VAL A 29 -4.13 6.82 3.57
C VAL A 29 -3.23 6.01 4.48
N GLY A 30 -3.80 5.05 5.21
CA GLY A 30 -3.00 4.18 6.05
C GLY A 30 -2.03 3.34 5.26
N ALA A 31 -2.47 2.83 4.10
CA ALA A 31 -1.59 2.03 3.26
C ALA A 31 -0.39 2.85 2.80
N ARG A 32 -0.64 4.10 2.41
CA ARG A 32 0.45 4.95 1.96
C ARG A 32 1.42 5.24 3.10
N LYS A 33 0.90 5.43 4.30
CA LYS A 33 1.76 5.67 5.44
C LYS A 33 2.66 4.49 5.72
N VAL A 34 2.13 3.28 5.58
CA VAL A 34 2.93 2.09 5.81
C VAL A 34 4.09 2.04 4.82
N ILE A 35 3.80 2.30 3.55
CA ILE A 35 4.84 2.27 2.53
C ILE A 35 5.89 3.33 2.80
N ARG A 36 5.47 4.53 3.13
CA ARG A 36 6.43 5.61 3.39
C ARG A 36 7.24 5.31 4.63
N GLY A 37 6.66 4.64 5.60
CA GLY A 37 7.39 4.26 6.78
C GLY A 37 8.43 3.20 6.52
N GLU A 38 8.14 2.29 5.59
CA GLU A 38 9.08 1.22 5.26
C GLU A 38 10.19 1.68 4.34
N PHE A 39 9.84 2.43 3.33
CA PHE A 39 10.82 2.81 2.31
C PHE A 39 11.32 4.23 2.46
N GLY A 40 10.65 5.03 3.25
CA GLY A 40 11.09 6.38 3.49
C GLY A 40 10.71 7.32 2.36
N ALA A 41 11.35 8.46 2.33
CA ALA A 41 11.01 9.50 1.38
C ALA A 41 11.45 9.20 -0.04
N GLY A 42 12.29 8.18 -0.22
CA GLY A 42 12.78 7.84 -1.56
C GLY A 42 11.78 7.12 -2.43
N VAL A 43 10.66 6.69 -1.87
CA VAL A 43 9.68 5.96 -2.63
C VAL A 43 8.64 6.92 -3.21
N THR A 44 8.23 6.65 -4.45
CA THR A 44 7.16 7.40 -5.09
C THR A 44 5.96 6.49 -5.22
N ILE A 45 4.86 6.87 -4.60
CA ILE A 45 3.64 6.08 -4.66
C ILE A 45 2.87 6.49 -5.91
N LEU A 46 2.70 5.53 -6.82
CA LEU A 46 2.05 5.80 -8.09
C LEU A 46 0.55 5.60 -7.99
N SER A 47 0.11 4.55 -7.33
CA SER A 47 -1.31 4.35 -7.15
C SER A 47 -1.55 3.39 -5.99
N VAL A 48 -2.74 3.47 -5.43
CA VAL A 48 -3.15 2.61 -4.34
C VAL A 48 -4.53 2.06 -4.69
N LYS A 49 -4.64 0.73 -4.73
CA LYS A 49 -5.89 0.09 -5.04
C LYS A 49 -6.35 -0.77 -3.90
N GLU A 50 -7.61 -0.72 -3.60
CA GLU A 50 -8.18 -1.58 -2.60
C GLU A 50 -8.49 -2.92 -3.23
N GLU A 51 -7.93 -3.98 -2.65
CA GLU A 51 -8.20 -5.32 -3.14
C GLU A 51 -9.36 -5.88 -2.38
N LYS A 52 -10.46 -6.07 -3.05
CA LYS A 52 -11.62 -6.63 -2.42
C LYS A 52 -11.50 -8.12 -2.34
N ARG A 53 -11.56 -8.60 -1.13
CA ARG A 53 -11.52 -10.01 -0.93
C ARG A 53 -12.91 -10.50 -0.82
N HIS A 54 -13.19 -11.44 -1.61
CA HIS A 54 -14.48 -12.03 -1.56
C HIS A 54 -14.41 -13.25 -0.71
N SER A 55 -15.03 -13.29 0.36
CA SER A 55 -14.93 -14.49 1.17
C SER A 55 -16.24 -15.16 1.41
#